data_5ad6e7fd7d5897ea33eabc8711e52142
#
_entry.id   5ad6e7fd7d5897ea33eabc8711e52142
#
_cell.length_a   1.000
_cell.length_b   1.000
_cell.length_c   1.000
_cell.angle_alpha   90.00
_cell.angle_beta   90.00
_cell.angle_gamma   90.00
#
_symmetry.space_group_name_H-M   'P 1'
#
loop_
_entity.id
_entity.type
_entity.pdbx_description
1 polymer ?
#
loop_
_entity_poly.entity_id
_entity_poly.type
_entity_poly.pdbx_seq_one_letter_code
_entity_poly.pdbx_strand_id
1 'polypeptide(L)'
;MYLIMPQTVRLIHDNLRQSNLFAQSEDLKPIVKKNLQELGKSIFESLAIWQKPKTEIMSWIKSFENWGLVEQALARNKGIIFLTPHMGCFEITSIFYGASHPITVLFRTPKRKWLRSLTSSGRQQNMVKLAPANSTGVRMLMQALKKGEAVGILPDQIPGKGEGEWAPFFNKSAYTMTLVSKLAVKTGAAVIMVFGERLESGKGFKIHMSLLEEGSVATPTLLNKAIEHQIKQNPSQYLWAYPRYKVRARLLKKQATEL
;
A
#
# COMPACT_ATOMS: atom_id res chain seq x y z
N MET A 1 -18.37 14.15 -10.54
CA MET A 1 -17.51 12.97 -10.66
C MET A 1 -18.20 11.76 -11.29
N TYR A 2 -19.39 11.36 -10.85
CA TYR A 2 -20.11 10.20 -11.40
C TYR A 2 -20.33 10.26 -12.92
N LEU A 3 -20.69 11.43 -13.44
CA LEU A 3 -20.92 11.66 -14.87
C LEU A 3 -19.62 11.88 -15.67
N ILE A 4 -18.53 12.28 -15.01
CA ILE A 4 -17.27 12.66 -15.68
C ILE A 4 -16.31 11.46 -15.80
N MET A 5 -16.48 10.41 -14.97
CA MET A 5 -15.56 9.25 -14.94
C MET A 5 -16.32 7.90 -14.98
N PRO A 6 -17.15 7.63 -16.01
CA PRO A 6 -18.00 6.44 -16.02
C PRO A 6 -17.21 5.13 -16.01
N GLN A 7 -16.04 5.08 -16.63
CA GLN A 7 -15.17 3.90 -16.61
C GLN A 7 -14.60 3.61 -15.21
N THR A 8 -14.24 4.65 -14.45
CA THR A 8 -13.76 4.51 -13.08
C THR A 8 -14.87 4.05 -12.16
N VAL A 9 -16.08 4.59 -12.30
CA VAL A 9 -17.27 4.16 -11.55
C VAL A 9 -17.54 2.68 -11.78
N ARG A 10 -17.55 2.26 -13.04
CA ARG A 10 -17.76 0.85 -13.42
C ARG A 10 -16.68 -0.05 -12.82
N LEU A 11 -15.42 0.33 -12.92
CA LEU A 11 -14.30 -0.44 -12.36
C LEU A 11 -14.39 -0.59 -10.84
N ILE A 12 -14.74 0.48 -10.11
CA ILE A 12 -14.97 0.44 -8.66
C ILE A 12 -16.11 -0.53 -8.35
N HIS A 13 -17.25 -0.40 -9.05
CA HIS A 13 -18.40 -1.27 -8.87
C HIS A 13 -18.04 -2.75 -9.10
N ASP A 14 -17.35 -3.04 -10.21
CA ASP A 14 -16.99 -4.41 -10.58
C ASP A 14 -16.01 -5.03 -9.57
N ASN A 15 -15.03 -4.26 -9.10
CA ASN A 15 -14.08 -4.72 -8.09
C ASN A 15 -14.75 -4.94 -6.71
N LEU A 16 -15.65 -4.06 -6.30
CA LEU A 16 -16.43 -4.23 -5.08
C LEU A 16 -17.33 -5.48 -5.17
N ARG A 17 -18.04 -5.66 -6.28
CA ARG A 17 -18.88 -6.86 -6.49
C ARG A 17 -18.05 -8.13 -6.48
N GLN A 18 -16.88 -8.11 -7.12
CA GLN A 18 -15.93 -9.21 -7.17
C GLN A 18 -15.37 -9.58 -5.79
N SER A 19 -15.25 -8.61 -4.88
CA SER A 19 -14.68 -8.85 -3.55
C SER A 19 -15.56 -9.71 -2.66
N ASN A 20 -16.85 -9.84 -2.96
CA ASN A 20 -17.86 -10.50 -2.13
C ASN A 20 -17.93 -9.96 -0.68
N LEU A 21 -17.49 -8.71 -0.46
CA LEU A 21 -17.63 -8.05 0.85
C LEU A 21 -19.06 -7.61 1.13
N PHE A 22 -19.89 -7.53 0.10
CA PHE A 22 -21.29 -7.08 0.14
C PHE A 22 -22.18 -8.17 -0.46
N ALA A 23 -23.36 -8.33 0.08
CA ALA A 23 -24.34 -9.29 -0.45
C ALA A 23 -24.61 -9.03 -1.94
N GLN A 24 -24.91 -10.08 -2.71
CA GLN A 24 -25.16 -9.95 -4.15
C GLN A 24 -26.41 -9.11 -4.46
N SER A 25 -27.39 -9.11 -3.55
CA SER A 25 -28.61 -8.28 -3.63
C SER A 25 -28.42 -6.83 -3.16
N GLU A 26 -27.27 -6.50 -2.56
CA GLU A 26 -27.03 -5.18 -2.00
C GLU A 26 -26.79 -4.13 -3.10
N ASP A 27 -27.38 -2.94 -2.95
CA ASP A 27 -27.09 -1.80 -3.82
C ASP A 27 -25.74 -1.20 -3.47
N LEU A 28 -24.77 -1.32 -4.39
CA LEU A 28 -23.41 -0.81 -4.21
C LEU A 28 -23.27 0.69 -4.51
N LYS A 29 -24.32 1.39 -4.99
CA LYS A 29 -24.20 2.81 -5.34
C LYS A 29 -23.70 3.70 -4.19
N PRO A 30 -24.16 3.53 -2.92
CA PRO A 30 -23.67 4.35 -1.81
C PRO A 30 -22.17 4.18 -1.56
N ILE A 31 -21.67 2.92 -1.52
CA ILE A 31 -20.24 2.64 -1.28
C ILE A 31 -19.38 3.07 -2.47
N VAL A 32 -19.83 2.89 -3.71
CA VAL A 32 -19.14 3.40 -4.91
C VAL A 32 -19.02 4.92 -4.86
N LYS A 33 -20.09 5.63 -4.49
CA LYS A 33 -20.06 7.09 -4.32
C LYS A 33 -19.05 7.50 -3.25
N LYS A 34 -19.07 6.85 -2.08
CA LYS A 34 -18.12 7.11 -1.00
C LYS A 34 -16.70 6.86 -1.45
N ASN A 35 -16.44 5.75 -2.13
CA ASN A 35 -15.10 5.41 -2.65
C ASN A 35 -14.57 6.42 -3.68
N LEU A 36 -15.43 6.94 -4.57
CA LEU A 36 -15.05 8.03 -5.48
C LEU A 36 -14.67 9.31 -4.74
N GLN A 37 -15.38 9.64 -3.65
CA GLN A 37 -15.04 10.79 -2.81
C GLN A 37 -13.68 10.59 -2.14
N GLU A 38 -13.42 9.39 -1.61
CA GLU A 38 -12.15 9.02 -0.99
C GLU A 38 -10.98 9.04 -2.00
N LEU A 39 -11.21 8.58 -3.23
CA LEU A 39 -10.24 8.71 -4.33
C LEU A 39 -9.90 10.18 -4.62
N GLY A 40 -10.90 11.04 -4.68
CA GLY A 40 -10.70 12.48 -4.86
C GLY A 40 -9.86 13.10 -3.74
N LYS A 41 -10.21 12.81 -2.49
CA LYS A 41 -9.46 13.27 -1.31
C LYS A 41 -8.00 12.81 -1.38
N SER A 42 -7.75 11.53 -1.69
CA SER A 42 -6.40 10.95 -1.78
C SER A 42 -5.49 11.71 -2.76
N ILE A 43 -6.03 12.20 -3.89
CA ILE A 43 -5.26 12.99 -4.86
C ILE A 43 -4.83 14.32 -4.25
N PHE A 44 -5.78 15.07 -3.65
CA PHE A 44 -5.48 16.38 -3.06
C PHE A 44 -4.58 16.28 -1.83
N GLU A 45 -4.79 15.28 -0.99
CA GLU A 45 -3.94 15.00 0.16
C GLU A 45 -2.51 14.68 -0.24
N SER A 46 -2.32 13.85 -1.25
CA SER A 46 -0.98 13.54 -1.75
C SER A 46 -0.25 14.80 -2.21
N LEU A 47 -0.93 15.68 -2.95
CA LEU A 47 -0.36 16.96 -3.38
C LEU A 47 -0.01 17.87 -2.19
N ALA A 48 -0.89 17.95 -1.20
CA ALA A 48 -0.67 18.73 0.01
C ALA A 48 0.51 18.18 0.83
N ILE A 49 0.56 16.86 1.06
CA ILE A 49 1.63 16.18 1.80
C ILE A 49 2.99 16.41 1.14
N TRP A 50 3.07 16.40 -0.19
CA TRP A 50 4.34 16.60 -0.88
C TRP A 50 4.86 18.04 -0.86
N GLN A 51 4.02 19.02 -0.51
CA GLN A 51 4.38 20.44 -0.54
C GLN A 51 4.47 21.09 0.84
N LYS A 52 3.83 20.49 1.84
CA LYS A 52 3.76 21.08 3.19
C LYS A 52 4.92 20.67 4.09
N PRO A 53 5.32 21.54 5.01
CA PRO A 53 6.32 21.21 6.02
C PRO A 53 5.88 20.04 6.90
N LYS A 54 6.85 19.25 7.36
CA LYS A 54 6.61 18.10 8.26
C LYS A 54 5.77 18.47 9.47
N THR A 55 6.06 19.58 10.12
CA THR A 55 5.36 20.03 11.34
C THR A 55 3.86 20.18 11.09
N GLU A 56 3.49 20.72 9.92
CA GLU A 56 2.10 20.85 9.50
C GLU A 56 1.48 19.47 9.23
N ILE A 57 2.17 18.58 8.47
CA ILE A 57 1.69 17.24 8.18
C ILE A 57 1.48 16.43 9.45
N MET A 58 2.42 16.50 10.39
CA MET A 58 2.31 15.80 11.68
C MET A 58 1.13 16.29 12.51
N SER A 59 0.74 17.56 12.41
CA SER A 59 -0.45 18.10 13.11
C SER A 59 -1.76 17.53 12.58
N TRP A 60 -1.78 16.96 11.36
CA TRP A 60 -2.94 16.30 10.78
C TRP A 60 -3.19 14.91 11.36
N ILE A 61 -2.18 14.28 11.98
CA ILE A 61 -2.30 12.99 12.66
C ILE A 61 -2.86 13.25 14.05
N LYS A 62 -4.08 12.78 14.29
CA LYS A 62 -4.80 13.02 15.55
C LYS A 62 -4.55 11.94 16.59
N SER A 63 -4.30 10.72 16.12
CA SER A 63 -3.97 9.58 16.98
C SER A 63 -3.26 8.49 16.20
N PHE A 64 -2.58 7.64 16.93
CA PHE A 64 -1.98 6.41 16.41
C PHE A 64 -2.16 5.28 17.43
N GLU A 65 -2.25 4.06 16.95
CA GLU A 65 -2.46 2.87 17.78
C GLU A 65 -1.29 1.90 17.64
N ASN A 66 -1.04 1.16 18.72
CA ASN A 66 -0.11 0.04 18.74
C ASN A 66 1.36 0.41 18.46
N TRP A 67 1.81 1.60 18.81
CA TRP A 67 3.22 1.98 18.64
C TRP A 67 4.18 1.02 19.38
N GLY A 68 3.76 0.46 20.50
CA GLY A 68 4.54 -0.55 21.25
C GLY A 68 4.94 -1.77 20.40
N LEU A 69 4.16 -2.14 19.35
CA LEU A 69 4.54 -3.18 18.40
C LEU A 69 5.78 -2.79 17.57
N VAL A 70 5.89 -1.51 17.24
CA VAL A 70 7.07 -0.96 16.53
C VAL A 70 8.29 -1.02 17.43
N GLU A 71 8.17 -0.59 18.69
CA GLU A 71 9.26 -0.62 19.66
C GLU A 71 9.76 -2.06 19.92
N GLN A 72 8.85 -3.00 20.09
CA GLN A 72 9.18 -4.42 20.21
C GLN A 72 9.89 -4.96 18.96
N ALA A 73 9.44 -4.56 17.77
CA ALA A 73 10.06 -4.97 16.52
C ALA A 73 11.48 -4.37 16.34
N LEU A 74 11.67 -3.10 16.73
CA LEU A 74 12.98 -2.43 16.72
C LEU A 74 13.95 -3.11 17.69
N ALA A 75 13.50 -3.49 18.89
CA ALA A 75 14.32 -4.19 19.89
C ALA A 75 14.88 -5.53 19.37
N ARG A 76 14.20 -6.18 18.42
CA ARG A 76 14.69 -7.41 17.77
C ARG A 76 15.89 -7.19 16.84
N ASN A 77 16.16 -5.96 16.42
CA ASN A 77 17.24 -5.57 15.50
C ASN A 77 17.29 -6.36 14.17
N LYS A 78 16.12 -6.85 13.68
CA LYS A 78 15.98 -7.57 12.41
C LYS A 78 15.35 -6.70 11.30
N GLY A 79 15.07 -5.43 11.62
CA GLY A 79 14.34 -4.50 10.77
C GLY A 79 12.83 -4.73 10.77
N ILE A 80 12.13 -3.81 10.12
CA ILE A 80 10.66 -3.82 10.01
C ILE A 80 10.25 -3.69 8.54
N ILE A 81 9.31 -4.50 8.11
CA ILE A 81 8.63 -4.35 6.82
C ILE A 81 7.24 -3.76 7.07
N PHE A 82 7.07 -2.47 6.78
CA PHE A 82 5.74 -1.86 6.77
C PHE A 82 5.03 -2.16 5.46
N LEU A 83 3.85 -2.77 5.56
CA LEU A 83 2.95 -2.99 4.45
C LEU A 83 1.83 -1.95 4.50
N THR A 84 1.76 -1.13 3.47
CA THR A 84 0.77 -0.06 3.36
C THR A 84 -0.01 -0.24 2.06
N PRO A 85 -1.16 -0.93 2.05
CA PRO A 85 -2.03 -0.97 0.88
C PRO A 85 -2.44 0.44 0.44
N HIS A 86 -2.81 0.63 -0.83
CA HIS A 86 -3.35 1.91 -1.31
C HIS A 86 -4.75 2.15 -0.70
N MET A 87 -4.76 2.51 0.57
CA MET A 87 -5.94 2.67 1.41
C MET A 87 -5.80 3.89 2.30
N GLY A 88 -6.88 4.67 2.46
CA GLY A 88 -6.86 5.93 3.21
C GLY A 88 -5.80 6.89 2.68
N CYS A 89 -5.12 7.56 3.59
CA CYS A 89 -3.96 8.40 3.29
C CYS A 89 -2.65 7.59 3.43
N PHE A 90 -2.35 6.73 2.46
CA PHE A 90 -1.15 5.90 2.50
C PHE A 90 0.16 6.70 2.47
N GLU A 91 0.18 7.90 1.90
CA GLU A 91 1.37 8.78 1.86
C GLU A 91 1.83 9.21 3.26
N ILE A 92 0.89 9.43 4.20
CA ILE A 92 1.23 9.94 5.53
C ILE A 92 1.96 8.91 6.40
N THR A 93 1.80 7.61 6.11
CA THR A 93 2.34 6.52 6.95
C THR A 93 3.87 6.52 7.00
N SER A 94 4.52 6.65 5.84
CA SER A 94 5.98 6.71 5.75
C SER A 94 6.56 8.00 6.33
N ILE A 95 5.85 9.13 6.20
CA ILE A 95 6.24 10.41 6.77
C ILE A 95 6.12 10.38 8.29
N PHE A 96 5.05 9.78 8.82
CA PHE A 96 4.85 9.58 10.25
C PHE A 96 6.02 8.81 10.87
N TYR A 97 6.34 7.63 10.34
CA TYR A 97 7.45 6.83 10.84
C TYR A 97 8.81 7.50 10.60
N GLY A 98 9.02 8.04 9.40
CA GLY A 98 10.25 8.75 9.00
C GLY A 98 10.50 10.06 9.77
N ALA A 99 9.54 10.49 10.58
CA ALA A 99 9.68 11.62 11.47
C ALA A 99 10.72 11.38 12.59
N SER A 100 10.87 10.13 13.04
CA SER A 100 11.71 9.72 14.17
C SER A 100 12.66 8.57 13.86
N HIS A 101 12.41 7.79 12.81
CA HIS A 101 13.18 6.58 12.48
C HIS A 101 13.48 6.47 10.99
N PRO A 102 14.63 5.91 10.57
CA PRO A 102 14.97 5.72 9.18
C PRO A 102 14.05 4.69 8.52
N ILE A 103 13.52 5.05 7.34
CA ILE A 103 12.70 4.17 6.51
C ILE A 103 13.10 4.29 5.04
N THR A 104 13.23 3.15 4.37
CA THR A 104 13.45 3.07 2.92
C THR A 104 12.19 2.58 2.22
N VAL A 105 11.55 3.44 1.42
CA VAL A 105 10.26 3.15 0.76
C VAL A 105 10.46 2.74 -0.68
N LEU A 106 9.87 1.60 -1.09
CA LEU A 106 9.86 1.16 -2.48
C LEU A 106 9.03 2.13 -3.32
N PHE A 107 9.65 2.72 -4.32
CA PHE A 107 9.07 3.79 -5.12
C PHE A 107 9.13 3.50 -6.62
N ARG A 108 8.00 3.60 -7.30
CA ARG A 108 7.97 3.58 -8.76
C ARG A 108 7.94 4.99 -9.30
N THR A 109 9.00 5.40 -9.99
CA THR A 109 9.10 6.73 -10.60
C THR A 109 7.95 6.98 -11.56
N PRO A 110 7.22 8.09 -11.43
CA PRO A 110 6.15 8.45 -12.36
C PRO A 110 6.65 8.54 -13.81
N LYS A 111 5.84 8.11 -14.77
CA LYS A 111 6.18 8.21 -16.19
C LYS A 111 6.26 9.66 -16.67
N ARG A 112 5.39 10.54 -16.16
CA ARG A 112 5.35 11.97 -16.52
C ARG A 112 6.48 12.72 -15.83
N LYS A 113 7.37 13.34 -16.62
CA LYS A 113 8.58 14.02 -16.11
C LYS A 113 8.28 15.10 -15.04
N TRP A 114 7.24 15.90 -15.23
CA TRP A 114 6.87 16.97 -14.29
C TRP A 114 6.43 16.47 -12.91
N LEU A 115 5.87 15.25 -12.82
CA LEU A 115 5.52 14.63 -11.54
C LEU A 115 6.73 14.05 -10.80
N ARG A 116 7.85 13.79 -11.48
CA ARG A 116 9.01 13.13 -10.86
C ARG A 116 9.62 13.94 -9.74
N SER A 117 9.93 15.21 -10.03
CA SER A 117 10.50 16.13 -9.04
C SER A 117 9.56 16.29 -7.84
N LEU A 118 8.29 16.62 -8.10
CA LEU A 118 7.30 16.85 -7.07
C LEU A 118 7.13 15.63 -6.14
N THR A 119 6.98 14.43 -6.71
CA THR A 119 6.78 13.20 -5.93
C THR A 119 8.05 12.75 -5.20
N SER A 120 9.23 12.92 -5.80
CA SER A 120 10.49 12.53 -5.17
C SER A 120 10.84 13.45 -4.00
N SER A 121 10.81 14.76 -4.22
CA SER A 121 11.11 15.75 -3.15
C SER A 121 10.07 15.68 -2.03
N GLY A 122 8.78 15.55 -2.37
CA GLY A 122 7.70 15.50 -1.39
C GLY A 122 7.71 14.24 -0.51
N ARG A 123 8.21 13.11 -1.03
CA ARG A 123 8.34 11.86 -0.26
C ARG A 123 9.66 11.73 0.48
N GLN A 124 10.74 12.34 -0.02
CA GLN A 124 12.06 12.35 0.63
C GLN A 124 12.13 13.40 1.74
N GLN A 125 11.19 13.35 2.66
CA GLN A 125 11.20 14.23 3.84
C GLN A 125 11.81 13.48 5.03
N ASN A 126 12.62 14.16 5.83
CA ASN A 126 13.22 13.60 7.05
C ASN A 126 14.10 12.36 6.79
N MET A 127 13.84 11.28 7.54
CA MET A 127 14.57 10.02 7.42
C MET A 127 13.97 9.05 6.40
N VAL A 128 13.13 9.56 5.46
CA VAL A 128 12.56 8.74 4.37
C VAL A 128 13.52 8.72 3.18
N LYS A 129 13.97 7.53 2.79
CA LYS A 129 14.74 7.27 1.57
C LYS A 129 13.85 6.58 0.55
N LEU A 130 14.01 6.90 -0.74
CA LEU A 130 13.28 6.23 -1.82
C LEU A 130 14.15 5.21 -2.51
N ALA A 131 13.67 3.97 -2.58
CA ALA A 131 14.27 2.87 -3.31
C ALA A 131 13.53 2.67 -4.65
N PRO A 132 14.20 2.75 -5.81
CA PRO A 132 13.55 2.55 -7.10
C PRO A 132 13.03 1.11 -7.23
N ALA A 133 11.88 0.93 -7.91
CA ALA A 133 11.28 -0.39 -8.13
C ALA A 133 12.07 -1.19 -9.20
N ASN A 134 13.30 -1.57 -8.87
CA ASN A 134 14.23 -2.39 -9.67
C ASN A 134 15.22 -3.12 -8.76
N SER A 135 16.20 -3.84 -9.33
CA SER A 135 17.20 -4.60 -8.57
C SER A 135 18.05 -3.74 -7.62
N THR A 136 18.33 -2.48 -7.96
CA THR A 136 19.04 -1.54 -7.07
C THR A 136 18.20 -1.22 -5.85
N GLY A 137 16.91 -0.91 -6.04
CA GLY A 137 16.02 -0.65 -4.91
C GLY A 137 15.82 -1.87 -4.02
N VAL A 138 15.71 -3.07 -4.58
CA VAL A 138 15.66 -4.31 -3.77
C VAL A 138 16.91 -4.47 -2.91
N ARG A 139 18.10 -4.15 -3.44
CA ARG A 139 19.34 -4.14 -2.64
C ARG A 139 19.31 -3.10 -1.53
N MET A 140 18.78 -1.89 -1.79
CA MET A 140 18.62 -0.85 -0.77
C MET A 140 17.68 -1.30 0.36
N LEU A 141 16.54 -1.93 0.04
CA LEU A 141 15.61 -2.48 1.05
C LEU A 141 16.32 -3.55 1.90
N MET A 142 17.03 -4.47 1.25
CA MET A 142 17.77 -5.52 1.96
C MET A 142 18.85 -4.94 2.88
N GLN A 143 19.57 -3.89 2.45
CA GLN A 143 20.58 -3.22 3.27
C GLN A 143 19.95 -2.50 4.47
N ALA A 144 18.80 -1.84 4.29
CA ALA A 144 18.08 -1.21 5.38
C ALA A 144 17.66 -2.23 6.45
N LEU A 145 17.04 -3.35 6.03
CA LEU A 145 16.64 -4.42 6.96
C LEU A 145 17.84 -5.03 7.70
N LYS A 146 18.98 -5.26 7.01
CA LYS A 146 20.20 -5.76 7.66
C LYS A 146 20.78 -4.81 8.73
N LYS A 147 20.47 -3.52 8.65
CA LYS A 147 20.85 -2.52 9.66
C LYS A 147 19.83 -2.37 10.79
N GLY A 148 18.78 -3.19 10.81
CA GLY A 148 17.68 -3.03 11.75
C GLY A 148 16.72 -1.88 11.40
N GLU A 149 16.89 -1.22 10.24
CA GLU A 149 16.05 -0.10 9.79
C GLU A 149 14.72 -0.61 9.19
N ALA A 150 13.77 0.30 8.98
CA ALA A 150 12.49 -0.04 8.37
C ALA A 150 12.49 0.07 6.85
N VAL A 151 11.60 -0.69 6.21
CA VAL A 151 11.25 -0.54 4.80
C VAL A 151 9.75 -0.40 4.64
N GLY A 152 9.30 0.40 3.64
CA GLY A 152 7.89 0.61 3.30
C GLY A 152 7.57 0.03 1.93
N ILE A 153 6.53 -0.79 1.83
CA ILE A 153 6.09 -1.42 0.58
C ILE A 153 4.57 -1.32 0.45
N LEU A 154 4.11 -0.89 -0.72
CA LEU A 154 2.70 -0.93 -1.10
C LEU A 154 2.45 -2.21 -1.90
N PRO A 155 1.83 -3.26 -1.27
CA PRO A 155 1.89 -4.61 -1.81
C PRO A 155 0.79 -4.97 -2.81
N ASP A 156 -0.21 -4.12 -3.00
CA ASP A 156 -1.51 -4.43 -3.59
C ASP A 156 -1.62 -4.09 -5.10
N GLN A 157 -0.57 -3.59 -5.74
CA GLN A 157 -0.55 -3.33 -7.18
C GLN A 157 0.17 -4.43 -7.96
N ILE A 158 -0.14 -4.52 -9.28
CA ILE A 158 0.47 -5.50 -10.19
C ILE A 158 1.97 -5.21 -10.33
N PRO A 159 2.86 -6.17 -9.99
CA PRO A 159 4.30 -6.01 -10.13
C PRO A 159 4.74 -6.04 -11.59
N GLY A 160 6.04 -5.87 -11.84
CA GLY A 160 6.67 -6.06 -13.14
C GLY A 160 6.64 -7.52 -13.61
N LYS A 161 6.95 -7.74 -14.89
CA LYS A 161 7.06 -9.10 -15.45
C LYS A 161 8.18 -9.87 -14.73
N GLY A 162 7.87 -11.06 -14.23
CA GLY A 162 8.80 -11.92 -13.49
C GLY A 162 9.00 -11.53 -12.02
N GLU A 163 8.28 -10.50 -11.53
CA GLU A 163 8.39 -10.02 -10.14
C GLU A 163 7.23 -10.51 -9.25
N GLY A 164 6.37 -11.35 -9.77
CA GLY A 164 5.18 -11.84 -9.07
C GLY A 164 4.77 -13.24 -9.47
N GLU A 165 3.77 -13.75 -8.81
CA GLU A 165 3.10 -15.02 -9.02
C GLU A 165 1.59 -14.82 -9.03
N TRP A 166 0.86 -15.75 -9.64
CA TRP A 166 -0.60 -15.76 -9.62
C TRP A 166 -1.08 -16.29 -8.28
N ALA A 167 -1.89 -15.50 -7.60
CA ALA A 167 -2.46 -15.84 -6.31
C ALA A 167 -3.88 -15.30 -6.18
N PRO A 168 -4.77 -15.96 -5.43
CA PRO A 168 -6.12 -15.46 -5.21
C PRO A 168 -6.07 -14.13 -4.44
N PHE A 169 -6.89 -13.17 -4.89
CA PHE A 169 -7.22 -11.94 -4.21
C PHE A 169 -8.73 -11.73 -4.31
N PHE A 170 -9.41 -11.76 -3.16
CA PHE A 170 -10.88 -11.88 -3.11
C PHE A 170 -11.40 -12.99 -4.05
N ASN A 171 -10.84 -14.19 -3.89
CA ASN A 171 -11.19 -15.41 -4.65
C ASN A 171 -10.98 -15.33 -6.17
N LYS A 172 -10.35 -14.28 -6.70
CA LYS A 172 -10.00 -14.14 -8.11
C LYS A 172 -8.50 -14.09 -8.31
N SER A 173 -7.99 -14.80 -9.31
CA SER A 173 -6.57 -14.83 -9.62
C SER A 173 -6.02 -13.44 -9.94
N ALA A 174 -5.00 -13.01 -9.23
CA ALA A 174 -4.33 -11.73 -9.40
C ALA A 174 -2.80 -11.92 -9.38
N TYR A 175 -2.10 -11.27 -10.30
CA TYR A 175 -0.64 -11.30 -10.32
C TYR A 175 -0.08 -10.47 -9.16
N THR A 176 0.51 -11.15 -8.18
CA THR A 176 0.89 -10.61 -6.88
C THR A 176 2.41 -10.63 -6.69
N MET A 177 2.99 -9.59 -6.12
CA MET A 177 4.43 -9.49 -5.91
C MET A 177 4.97 -10.56 -4.96
N THR A 178 6.17 -11.06 -5.25
CA THR A 178 6.92 -12.00 -4.38
C THR A 178 7.94 -11.30 -3.48
N LEU A 179 8.17 -10.01 -3.68
CA LEU A 179 9.22 -9.26 -2.98
C LEU A 179 9.04 -9.27 -1.47
N VAL A 180 7.82 -9.03 -0.98
CA VAL A 180 7.52 -9.01 0.46
C VAL A 180 7.88 -10.35 1.10
N SER A 181 7.39 -11.44 0.51
CA SER A 181 7.66 -12.81 1.00
C SER A 181 9.15 -13.10 1.05
N LYS A 182 9.88 -12.77 -0.02
CA LYS A 182 11.33 -12.98 -0.11
C LYS A 182 12.11 -12.17 0.93
N LEU A 183 11.72 -10.92 1.16
CA LEU A 183 12.35 -10.08 2.18
C LEU A 183 12.08 -10.61 3.59
N ALA A 184 10.82 -10.89 3.92
CA ALA A 184 10.42 -11.38 5.24
C ALA A 184 11.12 -12.69 5.59
N VAL A 185 11.08 -13.69 4.71
CA VAL A 185 11.74 -15.00 4.92
C VAL A 185 13.26 -14.85 5.06
N LYS A 186 13.89 -14.01 4.21
CA LYS A 186 15.35 -13.88 4.20
C LYS A 186 15.91 -13.12 5.39
N THR A 187 15.17 -12.18 5.96
CA THR A 187 15.68 -11.28 7.03
C THR A 187 15.12 -11.62 8.40
N GLY A 188 13.98 -12.31 8.49
CA GLY A 188 13.22 -12.47 9.72
C GLY A 188 12.71 -11.15 10.30
N ALA A 189 12.61 -10.11 9.46
CA ALA A 189 12.07 -8.80 9.84
C ALA A 189 10.61 -8.93 10.28
N ALA A 190 10.23 -8.15 11.28
CA ALA A 190 8.82 -8.03 11.67
C ALA A 190 8.01 -7.41 10.54
N VAL A 191 6.83 -7.94 10.26
CA VAL A 191 5.93 -7.39 9.23
C VAL A 191 4.77 -6.70 9.92
N ILE A 192 4.63 -5.40 9.71
CA ILE A 192 3.58 -4.58 10.30
C ILE A 192 2.71 -4.00 9.19
N MET A 193 1.41 -4.31 9.24
CA MET A 193 0.43 -3.67 8.38
C MET A 193 0.13 -2.28 8.92
N VAL A 194 0.13 -1.26 8.04
CA VAL A 194 -0.12 0.13 8.42
C VAL A 194 -1.22 0.72 7.56
N PHE A 195 -2.13 1.40 8.21
CA PHE A 195 -3.25 2.09 7.57
C PHE A 195 -3.40 3.51 8.13
N GLY A 196 -3.27 4.50 7.26
CA GLY A 196 -3.57 5.90 7.56
C GLY A 196 -5.05 6.19 7.33
N GLU A 197 -5.89 5.94 8.32
CA GLU A 197 -7.34 6.18 8.23
C GLU A 197 -7.63 7.66 8.09
N ARG A 198 -8.42 8.01 7.10
CA ARG A 198 -8.96 9.36 6.94
C ARG A 198 -10.19 9.52 7.82
N LEU A 199 -10.11 10.42 8.79
CA LEU A 199 -11.21 10.73 9.68
C LEU A 199 -12.28 11.53 8.95
N GLU A 200 -13.53 11.38 9.40
CA GLU A 200 -14.67 12.07 8.79
C GLU A 200 -14.55 13.59 8.94
N SER A 201 -15.20 14.31 8.04
CA SER A 201 -15.32 15.77 8.07
C SER A 201 -14.00 16.54 8.12
N GLY A 202 -12.92 15.97 7.52
CA GLY A 202 -11.62 16.65 7.46
C GLY A 202 -10.89 16.76 8.80
N LYS A 203 -11.26 15.95 9.79
CA LYS A 203 -10.64 15.97 11.13
C LYS A 203 -9.20 15.45 11.16
N GLY A 204 -8.62 15.09 10.03
CA GLY A 204 -7.24 14.58 9.93
C GLY A 204 -7.19 13.07 9.81
N PHE A 205 -6.12 12.46 10.36
CA PHE A 205 -5.81 11.05 10.16
C PHE A 205 -5.57 10.33 11.48
N LYS A 206 -5.86 9.03 11.47
CA LYS A 206 -5.48 8.09 12.52
C LYS A 206 -4.60 7.00 11.91
N ILE A 207 -3.48 6.71 12.57
CA ILE A 207 -2.56 5.65 12.12
C ILE A 207 -2.85 4.37 12.87
N HIS A 208 -3.22 3.33 12.15
CA HIS A 208 -3.40 1.98 12.68
C HIS A 208 -2.20 1.13 12.32
N MET A 209 -1.71 0.37 13.27
CA MET A 209 -0.61 -0.58 13.09
C MET A 209 -1.00 -1.94 13.66
N SER A 210 -0.76 -3.00 12.89
CA SER A 210 -0.99 -4.38 13.34
C SER A 210 0.19 -5.27 12.95
N LEU A 211 0.76 -5.96 13.93
CA LEU A 211 1.80 -6.95 13.71
C LEU A 211 1.19 -8.17 13.04
N LEU A 212 1.76 -8.59 11.93
CA LEU A 212 1.37 -9.82 11.27
C LEU A 212 2.14 -11.00 11.86
N GLU A 213 1.46 -12.15 12.02
CA GLU A 213 2.09 -13.37 12.50
C GLU A 213 3.24 -13.80 11.59
N GLU A 214 4.25 -14.44 12.17
CA GLU A 214 5.38 -14.98 11.41
C GLU A 214 4.86 -16.01 10.39
N GLY A 215 5.34 -15.89 9.15
CA GLY A 215 4.89 -16.73 8.04
C GLY A 215 3.61 -16.26 7.35
N SER A 216 2.83 -15.33 7.91
CA SER A 216 1.57 -14.86 7.31
C SER A 216 1.71 -14.13 5.97
N VAL A 217 2.93 -13.83 5.55
CA VAL A 217 3.25 -13.25 4.24
C VAL A 217 4.26 -14.10 3.45
N ALA A 218 4.49 -15.36 3.85
CA ALA A 218 5.51 -16.23 3.25
C ALA A 218 5.23 -16.56 1.77
N THR A 219 3.99 -16.46 1.34
CA THR A 219 3.58 -16.66 -0.06
C THR A 219 2.70 -15.50 -0.54
N PRO A 220 2.60 -15.27 -1.86
CA PRO A 220 1.68 -14.28 -2.43
C PRO A 220 0.21 -14.51 -2.03
N THR A 221 -0.20 -15.75 -1.83
CA THR A 221 -1.56 -16.09 -1.36
C THR A 221 -1.78 -15.60 0.06
N LEU A 222 -0.83 -15.83 0.97
CA LEU A 222 -0.91 -15.37 2.35
C LEU A 222 -0.82 -13.84 2.42
N LEU A 223 0.06 -13.22 1.63
CA LEU A 223 0.15 -11.78 1.51
C LEU A 223 -1.20 -11.16 1.07
N ASN A 224 -1.84 -11.72 0.06
CA ASN A 224 -3.16 -11.27 -0.38
C ASN A 224 -4.21 -11.40 0.73
N LYS A 225 -4.23 -12.50 1.50
CA LYS A 225 -5.14 -12.66 2.64
C LYS A 225 -4.94 -11.58 3.70
N ALA A 226 -3.68 -11.24 4.02
CA ALA A 226 -3.38 -10.16 4.95
C ALA A 226 -3.89 -8.80 4.44
N ILE A 227 -3.71 -8.51 3.14
CA ILE A 227 -4.23 -7.29 2.50
C ILE A 227 -5.77 -7.28 2.51
N GLU A 228 -6.42 -8.39 2.18
CA GLU A 228 -7.88 -8.53 2.22
C GLU A 228 -8.43 -8.28 3.63
N HIS A 229 -7.75 -8.81 4.66
CA HIS A 229 -8.13 -8.57 6.05
C HIS A 229 -8.10 -7.07 6.38
N GLN A 230 -7.03 -6.38 5.98
CA GLN A 230 -6.91 -4.93 6.18
C GLN A 230 -8.00 -4.15 5.44
N ILE A 231 -8.30 -4.51 4.19
CA ILE A 231 -9.34 -3.86 3.38
C ILE A 231 -10.73 -3.99 4.03
N LYS A 232 -11.02 -5.15 4.63
CA LYS A 232 -12.29 -5.41 5.32
C LYS A 232 -12.56 -4.46 6.48
N GLN A 233 -11.54 -3.89 7.10
CA GLN A 233 -11.69 -2.95 8.21
C GLN A 233 -12.32 -1.61 7.75
N ASN A 234 -11.99 -1.13 6.55
CA ASN A 234 -12.57 0.09 5.99
C ASN A 234 -12.61 0.02 4.45
N PRO A 235 -13.55 -0.76 3.86
CA PRO A 235 -13.59 -0.98 2.42
C PRO A 235 -13.78 0.30 1.62
N SER A 236 -14.44 1.32 2.19
CA SER A 236 -14.70 2.58 1.49
C SER A 236 -13.43 3.36 1.16
N GLN A 237 -12.37 3.19 1.93
CA GLN A 237 -11.11 3.92 1.75
C GLN A 237 -10.06 3.17 0.91
N TYR A 238 -10.35 1.95 0.45
CA TYR A 238 -9.44 1.22 -0.43
C TYR A 238 -9.50 1.72 -1.88
N LEU A 239 -8.39 1.64 -2.62
CA LEU A 239 -8.29 2.10 -4.01
C LEU A 239 -8.93 1.10 -4.99
N TRP A 240 -10.26 0.93 -4.94
CA TRP A 240 -10.99 0.06 -5.87
C TRP A 240 -10.92 0.51 -7.33
N ALA A 241 -10.54 1.76 -7.59
CA ALA A 241 -10.30 2.28 -8.93
C ALA A 241 -9.05 1.72 -9.62
N TYR A 242 -8.22 0.91 -8.93
CA TYR A 242 -7.08 0.25 -9.53
C TYR A 242 -7.50 -1.05 -10.24
N PRO A 243 -7.07 -1.29 -11.51
CA PRO A 243 -7.43 -2.49 -12.25
C PRO A 243 -6.59 -3.70 -11.83
N ARG A 244 -6.79 -4.18 -10.60
CA ARG A 244 -6.00 -5.23 -9.92
C ARG A 244 -5.95 -6.55 -10.69
N TYR A 245 -7.00 -6.86 -11.44
CA TYR A 245 -7.12 -8.10 -12.21
C TYR A 245 -6.81 -7.95 -13.70
N LYS A 246 -6.40 -6.74 -14.14
CA LYS A 246 -6.10 -6.50 -15.55
C LYS A 246 -4.79 -7.17 -15.94
N VAL A 247 -4.89 -8.33 -16.58
CA VAL A 247 -3.74 -9.06 -17.10
C VAL A 247 -3.18 -8.30 -18.30
N ARG A 248 -1.91 -7.91 -18.25
CA ARG A 248 -1.22 -7.39 -19.42
C ARG A 248 -0.87 -8.58 -20.32
N ALA A 249 -1.15 -8.49 -21.64
CA ALA A 249 -0.89 -9.57 -22.63
C ALA A 249 0.52 -10.17 -22.54
N ARG A 250 1.52 -9.34 -22.16
CA ARG A 250 2.91 -9.78 -21.91
C ARG A 250 3.09 -10.75 -20.72
N LEU A 251 2.14 -10.80 -19.78
CA LEU A 251 2.17 -11.70 -18.63
C LEU A 251 1.50 -13.05 -18.95
N LEU A 252 0.55 -13.08 -19.91
CA LEU A 252 -0.16 -14.29 -20.34
C LEU A 252 0.74 -15.26 -21.13
N LYS A 253 1.73 -14.75 -21.87
CA LYS A 253 2.61 -15.59 -22.69
C LYS A 253 3.41 -16.64 -21.90
N LYS A 254 3.49 -16.53 -20.56
CA LYS A 254 4.20 -17.51 -19.72
C LYS A 254 3.31 -18.66 -19.25
N GLN A 255 1.99 -18.51 -19.19
CA GLN A 255 1.07 -19.59 -18.82
C GLN A 255 0.92 -20.65 -19.92
N ALA A 256 1.07 -20.26 -21.19
CA ALA A 256 0.96 -21.18 -22.33
C ALA A 256 2.21 -22.08 -22.55
N THR A 257 3.32 -21.82 -21.81
CA THR A 257 4.57 -22.57 -21.95
C THR A 257 4.81 -23.51 -20.75
N GLU A 258 3.96 -23.46 -19.73
CA GLU A 258 4.05 -24.28 -18.51
C GLU A 258 2.87 -25.27 -18.37
N LEU A 259 2.06 -25.44 -19.43
CA LEU A 259 1.05 -26.50 -19.63
C LEU A 259 1.50 -27.41 -20.77
#